data_a48ec20bbbdfb0ebbe71c650299e0936
#
_entry.id   a48ec20bbbdfb0ebbe71c650299e0936
#
_cell.length_a   1.000
_cell.length_b   1.000
_cell.length_c   1.000
_cell.angle_alpha   90.00
_cell.angle_beta   90.00
_cell.angle_gamma   90.00
#
_symmetry.space_group_name_H-M   'P 1'
#
loop_
_entity.id
_entity.type
_entity.pdbx_description
1 polymer ?
#
loop_
_entity_poly.entity_id
_entity_poly.type
_entity_poly.pdbx_seq_one_letter_code
_entity_poly.pdbx_strand_id
1 'polypeptide(L)'
;MKNYQRLKGLIAASFTPMDAQGKINLSAINKYADLMAKSDLTGVFVCGTTGESQSLTTNERKNILEQWIKSSNGRFKVIAHIGSNSQVEAVELARHAAEIG
;
A
#
# COMPACT_ATOMS: atom_id res chain seq x y z
N MET A 1 11.71 -23.62 -6.32
CA MET A 1 12.40 -22.35 -6.08
C MET A 1 11.65 -21.21 -6.70
N LYS A 2 11.43 -20.14 -5.96
CA LYS A 2 10.72 -18.99 -6.49
C LYS A 2 11.63 -18.14 -7.36
N ASN A 3 11.12 -17.67 -8.48
CA ASN A 3 11.81 -16.68 -9.29
C ASN A 3 11.59 -15.31 -8.70
N TYR A 4 12.68 -14.61 -8.42
CA TYR A 4 12.62 -13.25 -7.92
C TYR A 4 12.87 -12.29 -9.06
N GLN A 5 11.99 -11.31 -9.19
CA GLN A 5 12.18 -10.23 -10.14
C GLN A 5 12.64 -8.99 -9.37
N ARG A 6 13.80 -8.48 -9.73
CA ARG A 6 14.32 -7.25 -9.14
C ARG A 6 13.52 -6.07 -9.67
N LEU A 7 12.98 -5.25 -8.77
CA LEU A 7 12.31 -4.02 -9.16
C LEU A 7 13.34 -2.94 -9.42
N LYS A 8 13.22 -2.28 -10.58
CA LYS A 8 14.10 -1.18 -10.98
C LYS A 8 13.25 0.04 -11.27
N GLY A 9 13.78 1.22 -10.98
CA GLY A 9 13.11 2.48 -11.25
C GLY A 9 12.65 3.16 -9.96
N LEU A 10 11.81 4.15 -10.11
CA LEU A 10 11.32 4.96 -9.00
C LEU A 10 10.14 4.27 -8.31
N ILE A 11 10.18 4.28 -6.99
CA ILE A 11 9.10 3.76 -6.16
C ILE A 11 8.67 4.90 -5.23
N ALA A 12 7.38 5.24 -5.27
CA ALA A 12 6.84 6.30 -4.43
C ALA A 12 6.39 5.74 -3.08
N ALA A 13 6.80 6.39 -2.00
CA ALA A 13 6.26 6.11 -0.68
C ALA A 13 4.97 6.93 -0.53
N SER A 14 3.82 6.28 -0.65
CA SER A 14 2.55 6.97 -0.66
C SER A 14 2.13 7.44 0.73
N PHE A 15 1.49 8.60 0.79
CA PHE A 15 0.79 9.02 2.00
C PHE A 15 -0.59 8.34 2.04
N THR A 16 -1.20 8.34 3.23
CA THR A 16 -2.55 7.77 3.41
C THR A 16 -3.56 8.92 3.40
N PRO A 17 -4.44 9.00 2.39
CA PRO A 17 -5.45 10.07 2.34
C PRO A 17 -6.42 9.95 3.50
N MET A 18 -6.71 11.10 4.11
CA MET A 18 -7.65 11.18 5.22
C MET A 18 -8.65 12.31 4.97
N ASP A 19 -9.84 12.18 5.57
CA ASP A 19 -10.84 13.24 5.48
C ASP A 19 -10.62 14.31 6.56
N ALA A 20 -11.51 15.31 6.60
CA ALA A 20 -11.38 16.41 7.54
C ALA A 20 -11.49 15.97 9.01
N GLN A 21 -12.04 14.80 9.26
CA GLN A 21 -12.17 14.23 10.60
C GLN A 21 -11.05 13.27 10.96
N GLY A 22 -10.05 13.13 10.08
CA GLY A 22 -8.90 12.23 10.28
C GLY A 22 -9.19 10.77 9.99
N LYS A 23 -10.30 10.47 9.33
CA LYS A 23 -10.62 9.10 8.91
C LYS A 23 -10.03 8.80 7.55
N ILE A 24 -9.70 7.53 7.32
CA ILE A 24 -9.15 7.09 6.04
C ILE A 24 -10.15 7.38 4.91
N ASN A 25 -9.65 8.02 3.85
CA ASN A 25 -10.44 8.32 2.67
C ASN A 25 -10.05 7.36 1.54
N LEU A 26 -10.67 6.19 1.52
CA LEU A 26 -10.33 5.16 0.52
C LEU A 26 -10.65 5.61 -0.90
N SER A 27 -11.70 6.41 -1.11
CA SER A 27 -12.09 6.84 -2.44
C SER A 27 -11.05 7.74 -3.09
N ALA A 28 -10.28 8.50 -2.31
CA ALA A 28 -9.22 9.35 -2.82
C ALA A 28 -8.06 8.55 -3.40
N ILE A 29 -7.91 7.29 -3.00
CA ILE A 29 -6.84 6.42 -3.51
C ILE A 29 -7.00 6.17 -5.01
N ASN A 30 -8.22 6.13 -5.52
CA ASN A 30 -8.46 5.97 -6.95
C ASN A 30 -7.79 7.08 -7.78
N LYS A 31 -7.99 8.33 -7.38
CA LYS A 31 -7.37 9.47 -8.06
C LYS A 31 -5.87 9.49 -7.87
N TYR A 32 -5.42 9.13 -6.68
CA TYR A 32 -4.00 9.05 -6.35
C TYR A 32 -3.31 8.00 -7.22
N ALA A 33 -3.94 6.83 -7.36
CA ALA A 33 -3.42 5.76 -8.22
C ALA A 33 -3.34 6.18 -9.69
N ASP A 34 -4.34 6.91 -10.18
CA ASP A 34 -4.31 7.44 -11.55
C ASP A 34 -3.14 8.38 -11.75
N LEU A 35 -2.89 9.26 -10.77
CA LEU A 35 -1.74 10.17 -10.82
C LEU A 35 -0.43 9.38 -10.82
N MET A 36 -0.31 8.36 -9.99
CA MET A 36 0.90 7.53 -9.93
C MET A 36 1.12 6.79 -11.24
N ALA A 37 0.07 6.27 -11.86
CA ALA A 37 0.16 5.57 -13.13
C ALA A 37 0.68 6.47 -14.26
N LYS A 38 0.41 7.77 -14.19
CA LYS A 38 0.89 8.75 -15.17
C LYS A 38 2.31 9.23 -14.92
N SER A 39 2.87 8.91 -13.75
CA SER A 39 4.15 9.47 -13.30
C SER A 39 5.36 8.59 -13.62
N ASP A 40 5.21 7.57 -14.46
CA ASP A 40 6.30 6.67 -14.87
C ASP A 40 7.02 6.04 -13.68
N LEU A 41 6.25 5.54 -12.72
CA LEU A 41 6.79 4.86 -11.54
C LEU A 41 6.76 3.34 -11.72
N THR A 42 7.75 2.66 -11.15
CA THR A 42 7.77 1.21 -11.09
C THR A 42 6.71 0.70 -10.12
N GLY A 43 6.55 1.37 -8.99
CA GLY A 43 5.63 0.93 -7.96
C GLY A 43 5.36 1.97 -6.89
N VAL A 44 4.47 1.61 -5.99
CA VAL A 44 4.07 2.42 -4.84
C VAL A 44 4.24 1.58 -3.58
N PHE A 45 4.92 2.16 -2.58
CA PHE A 45 5.16 1.53 -1.28
C PHE A 45 4.08 2.01 -0.32
N VAL A 46 3.20 1.11 0.09
CA VAL A 46 1.95 1.44 0.79
C VAL A 46 2.09 1.20 2.29
N CYS A 47 1.57 2.14 3.07
CA CYS A 47 1.55 2.07 4.53
C CYS A 47 2.93 1.94 5.17
N GLY A 48 3.93 2.59 4.59
CA GLY A 48 5.23 2.76 5.22
C GLY A 48 5.19 3.91 6.23
N THR A 49 6.35 4.45 6.58
CA THR A 49 6.43 5.60 7.49
C THR A 49 5.68 6.82 6.94
N THR A 50 5.87 7.12 5.66
CA THR A 50 5.15 8.21 4.99
C THR A 50 3.64 7.99 5.01
N GLY A 51 3.21 6.74 4.91
CA GLY A 51 1.80 6.37 4.99
C GLY A 51 1.25 6.29 6.41
N GLU A 52 2.06 6.67 7.40
CA GLU A 52 1.67 6.74 8.81
C GLU A 52 1.23 5.40 9.39
N SER A 53 1.94 4.33 9.03
CA SER A 53 1.63 2.96 9.45
C SER A 53 1.45 2.81 10.97
N GLN A 54 2.25 3.54 11.75
CA GLN A 54 2.19 3.44 13.21
C GLN A 54 0.91 4.03 13.79
N SER A 55 0.22 4.87 13.05
CA SER A 55 -1.03 5.49 13.45
C SER A 55 -2.28 4.77 12.93
N LEU A 56 -2.08 3.69 12.19
CA LEU A 56 -3.16 2.94 11.55
C LEU A 56 -3.38 1.61 12.25
N THR A 57 -4.65 1.17 12.32
CA THR A 57 -4.97 -0.17 12.79
C THR A 57 -4.60 -1.19 11.71
N THR A 58 -4.49 -2.46 12.11
CA THR A 58 -4.27 -3.56 11.17
C THR A 58 -5.37 -3.62 10.12
N ASN A 59 -6.63 -3.45 10.51
CA ASN A 59 -7.74 -3.46 9.56
C ASN A 59 -7.67 -2.28 8.60
N GLU A 60 -7.31 -1.10 9.06
CA GLU A 60 -7.12 0.06 8.20
C GLU A 60 -6.02 -0.19 7.18
N ARG A 61 -4.91 -0.77 7.60
CA ARG A 61 -3.80 -1.11 6.69
C ARG A 61 -4.23 -2.11 5.63
N LYS A 62 -5.01 -3.12 6.00
CA LYS A 62 -5.57 -4.10 5.05
C LYS A 62 -6.46 -3.43 4.02
N ASN A 63 -7.37 -2.58 4.47
CA ASN A 63 -8.31 -1.88 3.59
C ASN A 63 -7.59 -0.95 2.62
N ILE A 64 -6.57 -0.25 3.09
CA ILE A 64 -5.75 0.65 2.26
C ILE A 64 -5.03 -0.16 1.18
N LEU A 65 -4.41 -1.27 1.56
CA LEU A 65 -3.70 -2.12 0.61
C LEU A 65 -4.64 -2.68 -0.46
N GLU A 66 -5.80 -3.19 -0.06
CA GLU A 66 -6.79 -3.71 -1.00
C GLU A 66 -7.23 -2.63 -1.98
N GLN A 67 -7.46 -1.41 -1.51
CA GLN A 67 -7.87 -0.31 -2.38
C GLN A 67 -6.77 0.07 -3.36
N TRP A 68 -5.50 0.09 -2.91
CA TRP A 68 -4.37 0.37 -3.79
C TRP A 68 -4.23 -0.69 -4.89
N ILE A 69 -4.35 -1.97 -4.54
CA ILE A 69 -4.26 -3.05 -5.52
C ILE A 69 -5.37 -2.92 -6.55
N LYS A 70 -6.59 -2.70 -6.10
CA LYS A 70 -7.74 -2.51 -6.97
C LYS A 70 -7.58 -1.30 -7.88
N SER A 71 -7.15 -0.17 -7.32
CA SER A 71 -7.01 1.08 -8.06
C SER A 71 -5.82 1.07 -9.00
N SER A 72 -4.76 0.32 -8.69
CA SER A 72 -3.59 0.20 -9.56
C SER A 72 -3.93 -0.48 -10.88
N ASN A 73 -4.84 -1.42 -10.84
CA ASN A 73 -5.32 -2.16 -12.01
C ASN A 73 -4.16 -2.68 -12.88
N GLY A 74 -3.09 -3.18 -12.23
CA GLY A 74 -1.93 -3.73 -12.91
C GLY A 74 -1.00 -2.72 -13.57
N ARG A 75 -1.27 -1.42 -13.42
CA ARG A 75 -0.48 -0.37 -14.09
C ARG A 75 0.88 -0.13 -13.45
N PHE A 76 1.04 -0.51 -12.19
CA PHE A 76 2.30 -0.41 -11.46
C PHE A 76 2.30 -1.45 -10.32
N LYS A 77 3.46 -1.69 -9.73
CA LYS A 77 3.57 -2.62 -8.60
C LYS A 77 3.10 -1.95 -7.31
N VAL A 78 2.40 -2.70 -6.48
CA VAL A 78 2.00 -2.26 -5.14
C VAL A 78 2.83 -3.07 -4.14
N ILE A 79 3.60 -2.37 -3.32
CA ILE A 79 4.49 -2.97 -2.34
C ILE A 79 3.90 -2.73 -0.96
N ALA A 80 3.57 -3.79 -0.25
CA ALA A 80 2.97 -3.67 1.07
C ALA A 80 4.04 -3.59 2.15
N HIS A 81 3.99 -2.55 2.99
CA HIS A 81 4.77 -2.50 4.21
C HIS A 81 4.00 -3.26 5.29
N ILE A 82 4.63 -4.27 5.89
CA ILE A 82 4.01 -5.12 6.90
C ILE A 82 4.60 -4.93 8.29
N GLY A 83 5.52 -3.99 8.45
CA GLY A 83 6.18 -3.75 9.72
C GLY A 83 5.20 -3.36 10.82
N SER A 84 5.43 -3.90 12.02
CA SER A 84 4.63 -3.63 13.20
C SER A 84 5.46 -3.92 14.43
N ASN A 85 5.14 -3.26 15.54
CA ASN A 85 5.73 -3.59 16.84
C ASN A 85 5.26 -4.95 17.36
N SER A 86 4.18 -5.48 16.79
CA SER A 86 3.66 -6.80 17.11
C SER A 86 4.01 -7.78 16.00
N GLN A 87 4.76 -8.83 16.34
CA GLN A 87 5.10 -9.87 15.37
C GLN A 87 3.84 -10.57 14.84
N VAL A 88 2.85 -10.78 15.70
CA VAL A 88 1.57 -11.39 15.31
C VAL A 88 0.87 -10.56 14.24
N GLU A 89 0.82 -9.24 14.43
CA GLU A 89 0.21 -8.33 13.44
C GLU A 89 1.01 -8.29 12.14
N ALA A 90 2.34 -8.29 12.21
CA ALA A 90 3.18 -8.31 11.01
C ALA A 90 2.93 -9.57 10.18
N VAL A 91 2.83 -10.72 10.82
CA VAL A 91 2.52 -11.99 10.14
C VAL A 91 1.12 -11.93 9.51
N GLU A 92 0.15 -11.38 10.22
CA GLU A 92 -1.22 -11.23 9.71
C GLU A 92 -1.25 -10.35 8.47
N LEU A 93 -0.54 -9.24 8.49
CA LEU A 93 -0.45 -8.32 7.35
C LEU A 93 0.24 -9.00 6.16
N ALA A 94 1.31 -9.75 6.41
CA ALA A 94 2.01 -10.46 5.34
C ALA A 94 1.12 -11.52 4.69
N ARG A 95 0.38 -12.25 5.51
CA ARG A 95 -0.54 -13.28 5.03
C ARG A 95 -1.65 -12.67 4.18
N HIS A 96 -2.24 -11.58 4.65
CA HIS A 96 -3.25 -10.84 3.91
C HIS A 96 -2.72 -10.34 2.56
N ALA A 97 -1.53 -9.74 2.55
CA ALA A 97 -0.92 -9.25 1.32
C ALA A 97 -0.70 -10.37 0.30
N ALA A 98 -0.26 -11.54 0.77
CA ALA A 98 -0.06 -12.70 -0.10
C ALA A 98 -1.39 -13.21 -0.68
N GLU A 99 -2.47 -13.16 0.08
CA GLU A 99 -3.78 -13.65 -0.35
C GLU A 99 -4.42 -12.76 -1.41
N ILE A 100 -4.23 -11.46 -1.33
CA ILE A 100 -4.86 -10.52 -2.25
C ILE A 100 -4.01 -10.20 -3.48
N GLY A 101 -2.81 -10.70 -3.53
CA GLY A 101 -1.91 -10.54 -4.67
C GLY A 101 -0.80 -9.58 -4.49
#